data_812e122e0a90d0e3111ef3f3f69264da
#
_entry.id   812e122e0a90d0e3111ef3f3f69264da
#
_cell.length_a   1.000
_cell.length_b   1.000
_cell.length_c   1.000
_cell.angle_alpha   90.00
_cell.angle_beta   90.00
_cell.angle_gamma   90.00
#
_symmetry.space_group_name_H-M   'P 1'
#
loop_
_entity.id
_entity.type
_entity.pdbx_description
1 polymer ?
#
loop_
_entity_poly.entity_id
_entity_poly.type
_entity_poly.pdbx_seq_one_letter_code
_entity_poly.pdbx_strand_id
1 'polypeptide(L)'
;MGGRSRARVAVSHAIQQGYPATTTKRTKKNSGRVNPYSIAGISIVFVYTVIYVYFRDSLPDKWSVDSAKIIEILNYGGAGGDLDNSFAITAALFGLIGVDNLDVFTCSVSALFLLFATHDIRRAGDFFTRLLLIAPCIMLNMFAPSKETVVLIMTMFITVSAIYFRTSKKYTFISFLFLYAVYGVFVRQYYLLIVGVFFLVYWLWRRPLKYHVLAAIVAAGAIMAAPSSVLQTLQSPRDTSNAYAEQIGSDNRTAFTNIASPATGPGFLVNYAYAGTVLITPVLYFQTASDFFMQLMIGAMLVILYRARKKARRGHDRYETRFFASLFIAHILVQLIFEPDLGSFTRHLTSVLLYLIAIKVAERKPFLR
;
A
#
# COMPACT_ATOMS: atom_id res chain seq x y z
N MET A 1 1.11 41.43 -69.31
CA MET A 1 1.63 40.29 -70.01
C MET A 1 1.62 39.18 -68.95
N GLY A 2 0.70 38.29 -68.85
CA GLY A 2 0.16 37.39 -69.87
C GLY A 2 0.66 35.94 -69.49
N GLY A 3 -0.09 35.17 -68.72
CA GLY A 3 0.30 33.83 -68.41
C GLY A 3 -0.85 32.97 -67.89
N ARG A 4 -1.48 32.32 -68.78
CA ARG A 4 -2.75 31.54 -68.73
C ARG A 4 -2.79 30.42 -67.67
N SER A 5 -3.91 30.39 -66.99
CA SER A 5 -4.62 29.24 -66.40
C SER A 5 -4.57 27.98 -67.29
N ARG A 6 -4.25 26.83 -66.74
CA ARG A 6 -4.69 25.50 -67.19
C ARG A 6 -5.21 24.69 -66.03
N ALA A 7 -6.50 24.70 -65.88
CA ALA A 7 -7.23 23.71 -65.10
C ALA A 7 -7.07 22.34 -65.77
N ARG A 8 -6.54 21.35 -65.04
CA ARG A 8 -6.64 19.92 -65.38
C ARG A 8 -7.64 19.27 -64.50
N VAL A 9 -8.76 18.94 -65.11
CA VAL A 9 -9.75 18.01 -64.59
C VAL A 9 -9.09 16.61 -64.43
N ALA A 10 -8.89 16.17 -63.21
CA ALA A 10 -8.50 14.78 -62.93
C ALA A 10 -9.76 14.01 -62.57
N VAL A 11 -10.13 13.11 -63.46
CA VAL A 11 -11.22 12.14 -63.31
C VAL A 11 -10.95 11.19 -62.15
N SER A 12 -11.87 11.20 -61.21
CA SER A 12 -11.89 10.27 -60.09
C SER A 12 -12.23 8.84 -60.53
N HIS A 13 -11.27 7.96 -60.56
CA HIS A 13 -11.51 6.52 -60.47
C HIS A 13 -11.55 6.13 -58.98
N ALA A 14 -12.76 6.05 -58.43
CA ALA A 14 -13.01 5.42 -57.16
C ALA A 14 -12.82 3.91 -57.31
N ILE A 15 -11.65 3.43 -56.93
CA ILE A 15 -11.45 2.01 -56.71
C ILE A 15 -12.18 1.68 -55.42
N GLN A 16 -13.33 1.01 -55.55
CA GLN A 16 -14.01 0.30 -54.48
C GLN A 16 -13.07 -0.80 -53.96
N GLN A 17 -12.17 -0.47 -53.03
CA GLN A 17 -11.53 -1.49 -52.21
C GLN A 17 -12.56 -1.97 -51.21
N GLY A 18 -13.08 -3.20 -51.49
CA GLY A 18 -13.92 -3.94 -50.57
C GLY A 18 -13.19 -4.09 -49.23
N TYR A 19 -13.59 -3.33 -48.21
CA TYR A 19 -13.22 -3.59 -46.84
C TYR A 19 -13.73 -5.00 -46.49
N PRO A 20 -12.85 -5.92 -46.07
CA PRO A 20 -13.31 -7.17 -45.52
C PRO A 20 -14.23 -6.87 -44.36
N ALA A 21 -15.45 -7.34 -44.43
CA ALA A 21 -16.44 -7.29 -43.36
C ALA A 21 -15.75 -7.82 -42.09
N THR A 22 -15.38 -6.91 -41.18
CA THR A 22 -14.93 -7.27 -39.86
C THR A 22 -16.08 -8.03 -39.21
N THR A 23 -16.01 -9.35 -39.27
CA THR A 23 -16.85 -10.24 -38.49
C THR A 23 -16.61 -9.85 -37.03
N THR A 24 -17.48 -8.99 -36.52
CA THR A 24 -17.61 -8.71 -35.09
C THR A 24 -17.91 -10.08 -34.47
N LYS A 25 -16.83 -10.71 -33.92
CA LYS A 25 -16.97 -11.86 -33.04
C LYS A 25 -17.90 -11.41 -31.91
N ARG A 26 -19.19 -11.73 -32.09
CA ARG A 26 -20.22 -11.60 -31.07
C ARG A 26 -19.70 -12.35 -29.85
N THR A 27 -19.10 -11.62 -28.92
CA THR A 27 -18.70 -12.17 -27.63
C THR A 27 -19.95 -12.77 -27.02
N LYS A 28 -20.03 -14.10 -27.05
CA LYS A 28 -21.06 -14.86 -26.36
C LYS A 28 -21.15 -14.31 -24.95
N LYS A 29 -22.20 -13.55 -24.67
CA LYS A 29 -22.55 -13.06 -23.35
C LYS A 29 -22.75 -14.33 -22.53
N ASN A 30 -21.75 -14.69 -21.74
CA ASN A 30 -21.84 -15.80 -20.79
C ASN A 30 -22.91 -15.43 -19.76
N SER A 31 -24.16 -15.68 -20.12
CA SER A 31 -25.32 -15.49 -19.28
C SER A 31 -25.27 -16.54 -18.17
N GLY A 32 -25.13 -16.10 -16.95
CA GLY A 32 -25.60 -16.83 -15.77
C GLY A 32 -24.61 -17.71 -15.01
N ARG A 33 -23.35 -17.92 -15.44
CA ARG A 33 -22.40 -18.67 -14.62
C ARG A 33 -21.73 -17.75 -13.59
N VAL A 34 -22.04 -17.95 -12.33
CA VAL A 34 -21.35 -17.30 -11.22
C VAL A 34 -19.87 -17.71 -11.28
N ASN A 35 -18.99 -16.73 -11.22
CA ASN A 35 -17.55 -17.01 -11.21
C ASN A 35 -17.16 -17.70 -9.89
N PRO A 36 -16.59 -18.93 -9.91
CA PRO A 36 -16.25 -19.68 -8.69
C PRO A 36 -15.28 -18.92 -7.80
N TYR A 37 -14.41 -18.08 -8.35
CA TYR A 37 -13.48 -17.27 -7.57
C TYR A 37 -14.16 -16.10 -6.85
N SER A 38 -15.31 -15.63 -7.34
CA SER A 38 -16.11 -14.64 -6.59
C SER A 38 -16.75 -15.29 -5.37
N ILE A 39 -17.22 -16.55 -5.50
CA ILE A 39 -17.73 -17.32 -4.35
C ILE A 39 -16.60 -17.51 -3.33
N ALA A 40 -15.40 -17.93 -3.77
CA ALA A 40 -14.25 -18.11 -2.89
C ALA A 40 -13.88 -16.82 -2.17
N GLY A 41 -13.97 -15.65 -2.84
CA GLY A 41 -13.76 -14.34 -2.22
C GLY A 41 -14.77 -14.06 -1.10
N ILE A 42 -16.06 -14.31 -1.35
CA ILE A 42 -17.12 -14.16 -0.33
C ILE A 42 -16.90 -15.13 0.82
N SER A 43 -16.47 -16.38 0.54
CA SER A 43 -16.16 -17.36 1.57
C SER A 43 -15.02 -16.90 2.49
N ILE A 44 -14.00 -16.21 1.97
CA ILE A 44 -12.94 -15.62 2.81
C ILE A 44 -13.53 -14.60 3.80
N VAL A 45 -14.42 -13.72 3.33
CA VAL A 45 -15.08 -12.73 4.20
C VAL A 45 -15.93 -13.42 5.25
N PHE A 46 -16.70 -14.43 4.86
CA PHE A 46 -17.53 -15.19 5.79
C PHE A 46 -16.68 -15.89 6.86
N VAL A 47 -15.64 -16.64 6.46
CA VAL A 47 -14.72 -17.33 7.39
C VAL A 47 -14.06 -16.34 8.32
N TYR A 48 -13.58 -15.20 7.81
CA TYR A 48 -13.02 -14.13 8.63
C TYR A 48 -14.03 -13.65 9.69
N THR A 49 -15.27 -13.36 9.28
CA THR A 49 -16.31 -12.86 10.19
C THR A 49 -16.64 -13.89 11.29
N VAL A 50 -16.73 -15.18 10.92
CA VAL A 50 -16.94 -16.27 11.90
C VAL A 50 -15.77 -16.33 12.89
N ILE A 51 -14.52 -16.30 12.41
CA ILE A 51 -13.34 -16.30 13.28
C ILE A 51 -13.35 -15.07 14.20
N TYR A 52 -13.68 -13.89 13.68
CA TYR A 52 -13.73 -12.66 14.46
C TYR A 52 -14.77 -12.77 15.60
N VAL A 53 -15.98 -13.23 15.29
CA VAL A 53 -17.09 -13.24 16.26
C VAL A 53 -16.91 -14.31 17.33
N TYR A 54 -16.41 -15.51 16.96
CA TYR A 54 -16.40 -16.67 17.87
C TYR A 54 -15.03 -17.04 18.41
N PHE A 55 -13.95 -16.66 17.75
CA PHE A 55 -12.61 -17.14 18.08
C PHE A 55 -11.58 -16.04 18.34
N ARG A 56 -11.95 -14.75 18.23
CA ARG A 56 -11.01 -13.64 18.42
C ARG A 56 -10.28 -13.71 19.74
N ASP A 57 -11.00 -13.96 20.82
CA ASP A 57 -10.45 -13.99 22.18
C ASP A 57 -9.53 -15.19 22.45
N SER A 58 -9.52 -16.17 21.54
CA SER A 58 -8.59 -17.31 21.55
C SER A 58 -7.32 -17.06 20.75
N LEU A 59 -7.20 -15.90 20.09
CA LEU A 59 -6.02 -15.54 19.29
C LEU A 59 -4.87 -15.11 20.20
N PRO A 60 -3.61 -15.25 19.75
CA PRO A 60 -2.45 -14.86 20.55
C PRO A 60 -2.46 -13.36 20.91
N ASP A 61 -2.23 -13.02 22.17
CA ASP A 61 -2.21 -11.65 22.70
C ASP A 61 -1.26 -10.71 21.94
N LYS A 62 -0.17 -11.26 21.42
CA LYS A 62 0.79 -10.49 20.59
C LYS A 62 0.18 -9.83 19.37
N TRP A 63 -1.03 -10.23 18.93
CA TRP A 63 -1.73 -9.60 17.81
C TRP A 63 -2.61 -8.43 18.23
N SER A 64 -2.85 -8.26 19.54
CA SER A 64 -3.74 -7.25 20.12
C SER A 64 -3.04 -6.22 21.01
N VAL A 65 -1.70 -6.23 21.12
CA VAL A 65 -0.94 -5.34 22.01
C VAL A 65 -1.30 -3.86 21.82
N ASP A 66 -1.30 -3.39 20.57
CA ASP A 66 -1.66 -1.99 20.27
C ASP A 66 -3.13 -1.69 20.61
N SER A 67 -4.00 -2.69 20.45
CA SER A 67 -5.43 -2.59 20.76
C SER A 67 -5.66 -2.50 22.26
N ALA A 68 -4.97 -3.32 23.04
CA ALA A 68 -5.08 -3.30 24.51
C ALA A 68 -4.77 -1.90 25.05
N LYS A 69 -3.70 -1.27 24.55
CA LYS A 69 -3.33 0.09 24.93
C LYS A 69 -4.39 1.14 24.53
N ILE A 70 -4.97 1.01 23.33
CA ILE A 70 -6.05 1.91 22.87
C ILE A 70 -7.30 1.75 23.75
N ILE A 71 -7.69 0.50 24.06
CA ILE A 71 -8.86 0.20 24.89
C ILE A 71 -8.63 0.67 26.33
N GLU A 72 -7.42 0.51 26.87
CA GLU A 72 -7.03 1.03 28.18
C GLU A 72 -7.23 2.55 28.25
N ILE A 73 -6.74 3.29 27.25
CA ILE A 73 -6.92 4.75 27.18
C ILE A 73 -8.40 5.12 27.07
N LEU A 74 -9.19 4.36 26.32
CA LEU A 74 -10.65 4.59 26.16
C LEU A 74 -11.40 4.38 27.49
N ASN A 75 -11.07 3.33 28.25
CA ASN A 75 -11.78 2.97 29.47
C ASN A 75 -11.40 3.82 30.68
N TYR A 76 -10.15 4.17 30.81
CA TYR A 76 -9.64 4.84 32.02
C TYR A 76 -9.33 6.33 31.80
N GLY A 77 -9.61 6.85 30.61
CA GLY A 77 -9.29 8.23 30.27
C GLY A 77 -7.81 8.45 30.43
N GLY A 78 -7.00 8.11 29.45
CA GLY A 78 -5.55 8.27 29.54
C GLY A 78 -5.22 9.65 30.11
N ALA A 79 -4.35 9.68 31.10
CA ALA A 79 -3.98 10.86 31.86
C ALA A 79 -3.74 12.06 30.91
N GLY A 80 -4.67 12.99 31.02
CA GLY A 80 -4.69 14.31 30.44
C GLY A 80 -3.88 14.58 29.19
N GLY A 81 -4.57 14.66 28.05
CA GLY A 81 -4.24 15.69 27.07
C GLY A 81 -2.93 15.59 26.31
N ASP A 82 -2.19 14.51 26.41
CA ASP A 82 -0.97 14.32 25.63
C ASP A 82 -1.34 13.95 24.19
N LEU A 83 -1.77 14.96 23.43
CA LEU A 83 -2.09 14.85 22.01
C LEU A 83 -0.87 14.47 21.16
N ASP A 84 0.34 14.45 21.74
CA ASP A 84 1.54 13.99 21.09
C ASP A 84 1.63 12.45 21.03
N ASN A 85 0.74 11.75 21.74
CA ASN A 85 0.70 10.30 21.74
C ASN A 85 -0.28 9.77 20.68
N SER A 86 0.24 9.11 19.64
CA SER A 86 -0.54 8.53 18.55
C SER A 86 -1.61 7.51 19.00
N PHE A 87 -1.44 6.89 20.17
CA PHE A 87 -2.43 6.01 20.77
C PHE A 87 -3.62 6.81 21.35
N ALA A 88 -3.34 7.93 22.02
CA ALA A 88 -4.37 8.80 22.59
C ALA A 88 -5.26 9.40 21.49
N ILE A 89 -4.67 9.85 20.39
CA ILE A 89 -5.44 10.37 19.24
C ILE A 89 -6.29 9.26 18.60
N THR A 90 -5.73 8.06 18.44
CA THR A 90 -6.48 6.93 17.87
C THR A 90 -7.64 6.52 18.81
N ALA A 91 -7.39 6.51 20.12
CA ALA A 91 -8.43 6.28 21.14
C ALA A 91 -9.52 7.36 21.08
N ALA A 92 -9.16 8.64 20.94
CA ALA A 92 -10.13 9.73 20.79
C ALA A 92 -11.00 9.54 19.52
N LEU A 93 -10.41 9.13 18.39
CA LEU A 93 -11.17 8.81 17.18
C LEU A 93 -12.16 7.64 17.41
N PHE A 94 -11.72 6.60 18.08
CA PHE A 94 -12.56 5.44 18.40
C PHE A 94 -13.59 5.74 19.49
N GLY A 95 -13.30 6.68 20.38
CA GLY A 95 -14.25 7.20 21.36
C GLY A 95 -15.52 7.80 20.73
N LEU A 96 -15.41 8.36 19.50
CA LEU A 96 -16.58 8.85 18.75
C LEU A 96 -17.54 7.72 18.34
N ILE A 97 -17.03 6.47 18.25
CA ILE A 97 -17.82 5.29 17.89
C ILE A 97 -18.43 4.66 19.15
N GLY A 98 -17.77 4.82 20.27
CA GLY A 98 -18.09 4.21 21.57
C GLY A 98 -17.48 2.82 21.71
N VAL A 99 -17.04 2.51 22.93
CA VAL A 99 -16.33 1.26 23.26
C VAL A 99 -17.16 0.03 22.88
N ASP A 100 -18.45 0.05 23.19
CA ASP A 100 -19.38 -1.08 22.96
C ASP A 100 -19.55 -1.41 21.47
N ASN A 101 -19.36 -0.43 20.58
CA ASN A 101 -19.52 -0.60 19.14
C ASN A 101 -18.19 -0.86 18.42
N LEU A 102 -17.06 -0.79 19.10
CA LEU A 102 -15.74 -0.80 18.49
C LEU A 102 -15.44 -2.12 17.79
N ASP A 103 -15.88 -3.22 18.35
CA ASP A 103 -15.72 -4.56 17.76
C ASP A 103 -16.53 -4.72 16.47
N VAL A 104 -17.80 -4.32 16.50
CA VAL A 104 -18.68 -4.34 15.32
C VAL A 104 -18.11 -3.43 14.23
N PHE A 105 -17.61 -2.27 14.59
CA PHE A 105 -16.97 -1.33 13.68
C PHE A 105 -15.71 -1.95 13.04
N THR A 106 -14.81 -2.50 13.84
CA THR A 106 -13.55 -3.10 13.36
C THR A 106 -13.82 -4.29 12.46
N CYS A 107 -14.74 -5.17 12.84
CA CYS A 107 -15.17 -6.30 12.02
C CYS A 107 -15.75 -5.81 10.67
N SER A 108 -16.63 -4.80 10.70
CA SER A 108 -17.25 -4.25 9.51
C SER A 108 -16.25 -3.61 8.55
N VAL A 109 -15.33 -2.80 9.06
CA VAL A 109 -14.25 -2.18 8.26
C VAL A 109 -13.40 -3.26 7.61
N SER A 110 -13.02 -4.28 8.35
CA SER A 110 -12.19 -5.38 7.87
C SER A 110 -12.92 -6.24 6.83
N ALA A 111 -14.18 -6.57 7.06
CA ALA A 111 -15.03 -7.30 6.12
C ALA A 111 -15.19 -6.52 4.80
N LEU A 112 -15.44 -5.22 4.86
CA LEU A 112 -15.50 -4.34 3.68
C LEU A 112 -14.16 -4.31 2.94
N PHE A 113 -13.04 -4.19 3.66
CA PHE A 113 -11.72 -4.24 3.05
C PHE A 113 -11.49 -5.56 2.31
N LEU A 114 -11.83 -6.69 2.92
CA LEU A 114 -11.73 -8.01 2.30
C LEU A 114 -12.64 -8.15 1.07
N LEU A 115 -13.85 -7.61 1.12
CA LEU A 115 -14.74 -7.55 -0.05
C LEU A 115 -14.08 -6.79 -1.20
N PHE A 116 -13.51 -5.59 -0.96
CA PHE A 116 -12.77 -4.85 -1.98
C PHE A 116 -11.54 -5.60 -2.47
N ALA A 117 -10.84 -6.29 -1.58
CA ALA A 117 -9.66 -7.05 -1.93
C ALA A 117 -9.98 -8.29 -2.78
N THR A 118 -11.17 -8.87 -2.68
CA THR A 118 -11.51 -10.17 -3.30
C THR A 118 -12.53 -10.11 -4.43
N HIS A 119 -13.35 -9.05 -4.53
CA HIS A 119 -14.52 -9.00 -5.43
C HIS A 119 -14.23 -9.21 -6.94
N ASP A 120 -13.03 -8.85 -7.44
CA ASP A 120 -12.68 -8.95 -8.89
C ASP A 120 -11.70 -10.10 -9.17
N ILE A 121 -11.76 -11.19 -8.43
CA ILE A 121 -10.96 -12.38 -8.69
C ILE A 121 -11.56 -13.16 -9.86
N ARG A 122 -10.78 -13.40 -10.93
CA ARG A 122 -11.26 -14.08 -12.15
C ARG A 122 -10.49 -15.35 -12.48
N ARG A 123 -9.32 -15.55 -11.93
CA ARG A 123 -8.40 -16.66 -12.25
C ARG A 123 -7.77 -17.21 -10.98
N ALA A 124 -7.42 -18.49 -10.99
CA ALA A 124 -6.72 -19.15 -9.88
C ALA A 124 -5.45 -18.41 -9.45
N GLY A 125 -4.60 -18.01 -10.39
CA GLY A 125 -3.36 -17.28 -10.06
C GLY A 125 -3.63 -15.93 -9.38
N ASP A 126 -4.74 -15.25 -9.69
CA ASP A 126 -5.13 -14.04 -8.97
C ASP A 126 -5.63 -14.35 -7.57
N PHE A 127 -6.38 -15.45 -7.42
CA PHE A 127 -6.88 -15.90 -6.13
C PHE A 127 -5.71 -16.19 -5.18
N PHE A 128 -4.77 -17.04 -5.59
CA PHE A 128 -3.61 -17.37 -4.76
C PHE A 128 -2.72 -16.16 -4.46
N THR A 129 -2.51 -15.26 -5.45
CA THR A 129 -1.75 -14.04 -5.20
C THR A 129 -2.44 -13.15 -4.16
N ARG A 130 -3.77 -13.01 -4.24
CA ARG A 130 -4.51 -12.19 -3.27
C ARG A 130 -4.55 -12.85 -1.90
N LEU A 131 -4.75 -14.16 -1.84
CA LEU A 131 -4.70 -14.90 -0.59
C LEU A 131 -3.35 -14.72 0.11
N LEU A 132 -2.24 -14.86 -0.63
CA LEU A 132 -0.89 -14.62 -0.11
C LEU A 132 -0.71 -13.20 0.46
N LEU A 133 -1.29 -12.19 -0.19
CA LEU A 133 -1.21 -10.79 0.26
C LEU A 133 -2.14 -10.48 1.42
N ILE A 134 -3.35 -11.07 1.42
CA ILE A 134 -4.40 -10.77 2.40
C ILE A 134 -4.19 -11.50 3.73
N ALA A 135 -3.66 -12.72 3.71
CA ALA A 135 -3.51 -13.53 4.93
C ALA A 135 -2.73 -12.81 6.06
N PRO A 136 -1.56 -12.19 5.80
CA PRO A 136 -0.88 -11.41 6.83
C PRO A 136 -1.67 -10.18 7.28
N CYS A 137 -2.42 -9.54 6.36
CA CYS A 137 -3.26 -8.40 6.69
C CYS A 137 -4.36 -8.79 7.68
N ILE A 138 -5.02 -9.94 7.46
CA ILE A 138 -6.03 -10.47 8.38
C ILE A 138 -5.40 -10.68 9.76
N MET A 139 -4.26 -11.38 9.81
CA MET A 139 -3.62 -11.76 11.07
C MET A 139 -3.09 -10.55 11.86
N LEU A 140 -2.56 -9.52 11.20
CA LEU A 140 -1.83 -8.44 11.85
C LEU A 140 -2.66 -7.16 12.03
N ASN A 141 -3.74 -6.97 11.25
CA ASN A 141 -4.44 -5.68 11.17
C ASN A 141 -5.95 -5.75 11.41
N MET A 142 -6.57 -6.93 11.40
CA MET A 142 -8.03 -7.01 11.28
C MET A 142 -8.74 -7.61 12.50
N PHE A 143 -8.03 -8.26 13.41
CA PHE A 143 -8.66 -8.90 14.56
C PHE A 143 -8.83 -7.98 15.78
N ALA A 144 -8.24 -6.80 15.75
CA ALA A 144 -8.32 -5.88 16.86
C ALA A 144 -8.30 -4.43 16.36
N PRO A 145 -9.02 -3.49 17.05
CA PRO A 145 -8.98 -2.07 16.72
C PRO A 145 -7.56 -1.53 16.90
N SER A 146 -7.04 -0.90 15.85
CA SER A 146 -5.65 -0.42 15.84
C SER A 146 -5.51 0.84 14.98
N LYS A 147 -4.34 1.46 15.01
CA LYS A 147 -4.01 2.57 14.09
C LYS A 147 -4.14 2.13 12.63
N GLU A 148 -3.87 0.87 12.34
CA GLU A 148 -4.02 0.27 11.02
C GLU A 148 -5.48 0.22 10.55
N THR A 149 -6.45 0.10 11.45
CA THR A 149 -7.89 0.19 11.09
C THR A 149 -8.21 1.52 10.40
N VAL A 150 -7.63 2.62 10.88
CA VAL A 150 -7.76 3.94 10.23
C VAL A 150 -7.10 3.93 8.84
N VAL A 151 -5.93 3.30 8.71
CA VAL A 151 -5.23 3.17 7.42
C VAL A 151 -6.04 2.31 6.43
N LEU A 152 -6.69 1.23 6.88
CA LEU A 152 -7.58 0.43 6.04
C LEU A 152 -8.71 1.29 5.46
N ILE A 153 -9.35 2.14 6.28
CA ILE A 153 -10.41 3.07 5.84
C ILE A 153 -9.87 4.06 4.80
N MET A 154 -8.74 4.69 5.09
CA MET A 154 -8.09 5.63 4.16
C MET A 154 -7.77 4.97 2.82
N THR A 155 -7.20 3.77 2.87
CA THR A 155 -6.80 3.00 1.68
C THR A 155 -8.03 2.60 0.85
N MET A 156 -9.11 2.15 1.49
CA MET A 156 -10.39 1.88 0.83
C MET A 156 -10.93 3.14 0.15
N PHE A 157 -11.01 4.25 0.87
CA PHE A 157 -11.56 5.49 0.35
C PHE A 157 -10.80 5.97 -0.91
N ILE A 158 -9.46 6.02 -0.86
CA ILE A 158 -8.62 6.43 -1.99
C ILE A 158 -8.78 5.47 -3.16
N THR A 159 -8.79 4.15 -2.90
CA THR A 159 -8.92 3.12 -3.94
C THR A 159 -10.29 3.17 -4.61
N VAL A 160 -11.35 3.26 -3.81
CA VAL A 160 -12.73 3.33 -4.31
C VAL A 160 -12.95 4.60 -5.13
N SER A 161 -12.49 5.74 -4.63
CA SER A 161 -12.57 7.02 -5.35
C SER A 161 -11.89 6.95 -6.72
N ALA A 162 -10.68 6.40 -6.79
CA ALA A 162 -9.92 6.34 -8.04
C ALA A 162 -10.44 5.29 -9.04
N ILE A 163 -10.84 4.13 -8.56
CA ILE A 163 -11.13 2.96 -9.41
C ILE A 163 -12.62 2.82 -9.73
N TYR A 164 -13.49 3.04 -8.75
CA TYR A 164 -14.92 2.76 -8.88
C TYR A 164 -15.73 4.00 -9.25
N PHE A 165 -15.53 5.09 -8.55
CA PHE A 165 -16.27 6.32 -8.85
C PHE A 165 -15.68 7.10 -10.01
N ARG A 166 -14.49 6.69 -10.51
CA ARG A 166 -13.82 7.40 -11.63
C ARG A 166 -13.75 8.90 -11.40
N THR A 167 -13.57 9.31 -10.16
CA THR A 167 -13.39 10.71 -9.84
C THR A 167 -12.25 11.29 -10.68
N SER A 168 -12.31 12.57 -10.97
CA SER A 168 -11.23 13.20 -11.73
C SER A 168 -9.90 12.96 -11.00
N LYS A 169 -8.82 12.87 -11.75
CA LYS A 169 -7.46 12.71 -11.20
C LYS A 169 -7.18 13.74 -10.09
N LYS A 170 -7.70 14.95 -10.25
CA LYS A 170 -7.58 16.04 -9.27
C LYS A 170 -8.19 15.65 -7.92
N TYR A 171 -9.40 15.13 -7.90
CA TYR A 171 -10.06 14.73 -6.64
C TYR A 171 -9.36 13.55 -5.97
N THR A 172 -8.88 12.57 -6.73
CA THR A 172 -8.07 11.47 -6.18
C THR A 172 -6.81 12.00 -5.50
N PHE A 173 -6.10 12.95 -6.15
CA PHE A 173 -4.92 13.59 -5.54
C PHE A 173 -5.27 14.40 -4.29
N ILE A 174 -6.33 15.20 -4.34
CA ILE A 174 -6.76 16.01 -3.19
C ILE A 174 -7.14 15.10 -2.01
N SER A 175 -7.94 14.06 -2.24
CA SER A 175 -8.32 13.10 -1.20
C SER A 175 -7.11 12.40 -0.59
N PHE A 176 -6.16 11.97 -1.43
CA PHE A 176 -4.91 11.39 -0.97
C PHE A 176 -4.12 12.38 -0.10
N LEU A 177 -3.88 13.59 -0.59
CA LEU A 177 -3.12 14.61 0.15
C LEU A 177 -3.78 14.96 1.46
N PHE A 178 -5.09 15.19 1.45
CA PHE A 178 -5.84 15.53 2.65
C PHE A 178 -5.76 14.42 3.70
N LEU A 179 -6.09 13.18 3.32
CA LEU A 179 -6.09 12.05 4.26
C LEU A 179 -4.69 11.76 4.82
N TYR A 180 -3.66 11.79 3.95
CA TYR A 180 -2.30 11.54 4.40
C TYR A 180 -1.74 12.69 5.23
N ALA A 181 -2.09 13.94 4.92
CA ALA A 181 -1.68 15.10 5.72
C ALA A 181 -2.34 15.06 7.10
N VAL A 182 -3.66 14.83 7.17
CA VAL A 182 -4.38 14.72 8.44
C VAL A 182 -3.81 13.57 9.28
N TYR A 183 -3.69 12.38 8.70
CA TYR A 183 -3.13 11.23 9.42
C TYR A 183 -1.67 11.46 9.83
N GLY A 184 -0.89 12.12 8.96
CA GLY A 184 0.50 12.47 9.20
C GLY A 184 0.70 13.48 10.32
N VAL A 185 -0.17 14.49 10.40
CA VAL A 185 -0.08 15.51 11.45
C VAL A 185 -0.52 14.95 12.80
N PHE A 186 -1.61 14.18 12.83
CA PHE A 186 -2.24 13.78 14.10
C PHE A 186 -1.80 12.40 14.60
N VAL A 187 -1.51 11.42 13.75
CA VAL A 187 -1.29 10.04 14.17
C VAL A 187 0.14 9.57 13.94
N ARG A 188 0.66 9.74 12.70
CA ARG A 188 2.01 9.22 12.34
C ARG A 188 2.73 10.18 11.41
N GLN A 189 3.63 10.99 11.93
CA GLN A 189 4.33 12.05 11.21
C GLN A 189 5.05 11.57 9.93
N TYR A 190 5.53 10.34 9.89
CA TYR A 190 6.20 9.80 8.71
C TYR A 190 5.29 9.67 7.46
N TYR A 191 3.95 9.79 7.63
CA TYR A 191 3.04 9.86 6.48
C TYR A 191 3.24 11.14 5.65
N LEU A 192 3.71 12.22 6.26
CA LEU A 192 4.11 13.43 5.52
C LEU A 192 5.34 13.15 4.64
N LEU A 193 6.29 12.35 5.14
CA LEU A 193 7.43 11.93 4.34
C LEU A 193 7.00 11.01 3.18
N ILE A 194 6.00 10.12 3.40
CA ILE A 194 5.43 9.30 2.32
C ILE A 194 4.86 10.18 1.21
N VAL A 195 4.17 11.29 1.54
CA VAL A 195 3.67 12.24 0.54
C VAL A 195 4.83 12.83 -0.28
N GLY A 196 5.90 13.28 0.37
CA GLY A 196 7.07 13.82 -0.34
C GLY A 196 7.72 12.80 -1.27
N VAL A 197 7.99 11.59 -0.75
CA VAL A 197 8.58 10.49 -1.52
C VAL A 197 7.63 10.03 -2.65
N PHE A 198 6.32 10.02 -2.42
CA PHE A 198 5.34 9.72 -3.47
C PHE A 198 5.48 10.65 -4.68
N PHE A 199 5.58 11.97 -4.48
CA PHE A 199 5.74 12.90 -5.60
C PHE A 199 7.04 12.66 -6.36
N LEU A 200 8.13 12.39 -5.65
CA LEU A 200 9.40 12.03 -6.28
C LEU A 200 9.28 10.74 -7.12
N VAL A 201 8.73 9.67 -6.54
CA VAL A 201 8.56 8.38 -7.24
C VAL A 201 7.58 8.53 -8.41
N TYR A 202 6.48 9.27 -8.23
CA TYR A 202 5.49 9.54 -9.26
C TYR A 202 6.09 10.31 -10.44
N TRP A 203 6.96 11.29 -10.18
CA TRP A 203 7.71 12.00 -11.21
C TRP A 203 8.72 11.09 -11.91
N LEU A 204 9.47 10.29 -11.16
CA LEU A 204 10.46 9.34 -11.66
C LEU A 204 9.84 8.19 -12.48
N TRP A 205 8.56 7.87 -12.29
CA TRP A 205 7.93 6.68 -12.86
C TRP A 205 8.17 6.51 -14.36
N ARG A 206 8.12 7.59 -15.13
CA ARG A 206 8.33 7.61 -16.59
C ARG A 206 9.77 7.96 -17.00
N ARG A 207 10.60 8.33 -16.06
CA ARG A 207 11.95 8.80 -16.39
C ARG A 207 12.91 7.65 -16.64
N PRO A 208 13.91 7.83 -17.54
CA PRO A 208 14.97 6.85 -17.76
C PRO A 208 15.85 6.68 -16.50
N LEU A 209 16.61 5.58 -16.46
CA LEU A 209 17.41 5.17 -15.29
C LEU A 209 18.32 6.28 -14.77
N LYS A 210 18.90 7.10 -15.65
CA LYS A 210 19.78 8.21 -15.25
C LYS A 210 19.16 9.16 -14.23
N TYR A 211 17.85 9.44 -14.32
CA TYR A 211 17.16 10.30 -13.35
C TYR A 211 16.93 9.61 -12.00
N HIS A 212 16.79 8.28 -11.98
CA HIS A 212 16.71 7.52 -10.73
C HIS A 212 18.05 7.51 -10.01
N VAL A 213 19.15 7.33 -10.76
CA VAL A 213 20.51 7.40 -10.21
C VAL A 213 20.78 8.82 -9.70
N LEU A 214 20.44 9.85 -10.47
CA LEU A 214 20.59 11.25 -10.02
C LEU A 214 19.78 11.52 -8.75
N ALA A 215 18.53 11.09 -8.70
CA ALA A 215 17.70 11.26 -7.50
C ALA A 215 18.28 10.54 -6.28
N ALA A 216 18.83 9.33 -6.47
CA ALA A 216 19.51 8.58 -5.40
C ALA A 216 20.78 9.30 -4.92
N ILE A 217 21.59 9.86 -5.84
CA ILE A 217 22.79 10.64 -5.49
C ILE A 217 22.39 11.91 -4.72
N VAL A 218 21.37 12.63 -5.19
CA VAL A 218 20.88 13.85 -4.52
C VAL A 218 20.35 13.53 -3.13
N ALA A 219 19.56 12.44 -2.98
CA ALA A 219 19.05 12.01 -1.68
C ALA A 219 20.20 11.60 -0.74
N ALA A 220 21.18 10.85 -1.23
CA ALA A 220 22.36 10.48 -0.45
C ALA A 220 23.17 11.73 -0.04
N GLY A 221 23.37 12.69 -0.96
CA GLY A 221 24.05 13.96 -0.66
C GLY A 221 23.30 14.78 0.40
N ALA A 222 21.96 14.84 0.32
CA ALA A 222 21.14 15.51 1.32
C ALA A 222 21.26 14.85 2.72
N ILE A 223 21.28 13.51 2.77
CA ILE A 223 21.51 12.76 4.02
C ILE A 223 22.92 13.03 4.57
N MET A 224 23.93 13.03 3.70
CA MET A 224 25.31 13.31 4.08
C MET A 224 25.50 14.73 4.65
N ALA A 225 24.71 15.68 4.16
CA ALA A 225 24.75 17.08 4.61
C ALA A 225 23.77 17.38 5.77
N ALA A 226 22.92 16.43 6.14
CA ALA A 226 21.91 16.65 7.17
C ALA A 226 22.54 16.76 8.57
N PRO A 227 22.04 17.66 9.43
CA PRO A 227 22.46 17.74 10.83
C PRO A 227 22.22 16.42 11.57
N SER A 228 23.10 16.09 12.51
CA SER A 228 22.99 14.86 13.32
C SER A 228 21.65 14.76 14.07
N SER A 229 21.11 15.88 14.54
CA SER A 229 19.80 15.94 15.20
C SER A 229 18.65 15.46 14.28
N VAL A 230 18.67 15.84 13.02
CA VAL A 230 17.66 15.40 12.03
C VAL A 230 17.78 13.89 11.77
N LEU A 231 19.01 13.40 11.59
CA LEU A 231 19.26 11.98 11.35
C LEU A 231 18.84 11.11 12.54
N GLN A 232 19.15 11.54 13.77
CA GLN A 232 18.71 10.87 14.98
C GLN A 232 17.18 10.88 15.11
N THR A 233 16.53 12.01 14.87
CA THR A 233 15.05 12.10 14.88
C THR A 233 14.42 11.15 13.89
N LEU A 234 14.98 10.97 12.70
CA LEU A 234 14.47 10.01 11.71
C LEU A 234 14.65 8.55 12.14
N GLN A 235 15.67 8.22 12.93
CA GLN A 235 15.92 6.85 13.42
C GLN A 235 15.26 6.57 14.78
N SER A 236 14.90 7.61 15.55
CA SER A 236 14.38 7.48 16.91
C SER A 236 13.16 6.56 17.04
N PRO A 237 12.19 6.51 16.10
CA PRO A 237 11.05 5.59 16.22
C PRO A 237 11.47 4.11 16.26
N ARG A 238 12.49 3.73 15.48
CA ARG A 238 13.05 2.37 15.51
C ARG A 238 13.73 2.09 16.84
N ASP A 239 14.60 2.98 17.27
CA ASP A 239 15.40 2.82 18.49
C ASP A 239 14.48 2.79 19.74
N THR A 240 13.48 3.67 19.80
CA THR A 240 12.47 3.70 20.87
C THR A 240 11.64 2.41 20.89
N SER A 241 11.23 1.90 19.73
CA SER A 241 10.45 0.65 19.64
C SER A 241 11.27 -0.55 20.11
N ASN A 242 12.54 -0.63 19.72
CA ASN A 242 13.44 -1.70 20.17
C ASN A 242 13.71 -1.61 21.69
N ALA A 243 13.98 -0.41 22.22
CA ALA A 243 14.19 -0.21 23.65
C ALA A 243 12.93 -0.57 24.47
N TYR A 244 11.75 -0.22 23.99
CA TYR A 244 10.50 -0.62 24.62
C TYR A 244 10.29 -2.14 24.62
N ALA A 245 10.55 -2.81 23.49
CA ALA A 245 10.46 -4.26 23.38
C ALA A 245 11.41 -4.97 24.35
N GLU A 246 12.65 -4.46 24.49
CA GLU A 246 13.63 -4.97 25.46
C GLU A 246 13.16 -4.75 26.91
N GLN A 247 12.63 -3.57 27.22
CA GLN A 247 12.13 -3.23 28.57
C GLN A 247 10.99 -4.13 29.02
N ILE A 248 10.09 -4.53 28.12
CA ILE A 248 8.96 -5.44 28.47
C ILE A 248 9.34 -6.91 28.33
N GLY A 249 10.60 -7.25 28.06
CA GLY A 249 11.07 -8.61 27.86
C GLY A 249 10.44 -9.32 26.65
N SER A 250 10.04 -8.54 25.63
CA SER A 250 9.46 -9.10 24.42
C SER A 250 10.53 -9.77 23.58
N ASP A 251 10.38 -11.08 23.35
CA ASP A 251 11.22 -11.85 22.42
C ASP A 251 10.81 -11.53 20.96
N ASN A 252 11.21 -10.34 20.49
CA ASN A 252 10.98 -9.95 19.10
C ASN A 252 12.09 -10.50 18.21
N ARG A 253 11.96 -11.76 17.82
CA ARG A 253 12.92 -12.52 17.02
C ARG A 253 13.36 -11.82 15.74
N THR A 254 12.52 -10.97 15.16
CA THR A 254 12.81 -10.28 13.88
C THR A 254 13.25 -8.83 14.05
N ALA A 255 13.45 -8.39 15.29
CA ALA A 255 14.02 -7.07 15.56
C ALA A 255 15.48 -7.02 15.08
N PHE A 256 15.88 -5.86 14.59
CA PHE A 256 17.25 -5.60 14.20
C PHE A 256 17.67 -4.19 14.66
N THR A 257 18.93 -4.05 15.00
CA THR A 257 19.51 -2.79 15.46
C THR A 257 20.35 -2.14 14.38
N ASN A 258 20.64 -0.86 14.54
CA ASN A 258 21.55 -0.14 13.67
C ASN A 258 22.97 -0.71 13.78
N ILE A 259 23.62 -0.97 12.64
CA ILE A 259 24.99 -1.50 12.57
C ILE A 259 26.05 -0.40 12.53
N ALA A 260 25.63 0.86 12.35
CA ALA A 260 26.48 2.04 12.35
C ALA A 260 25.78 3.19 13.10
N SER A 261 26.56 4.21 13.52
CA SER A 261 25.98 5.36 14.20
C SER A 261 24.96 6.11 13.33
N PRO A 262 23.69 6.20 13.74
CA PRO A 262 22.66 6.92 12.98
C PRO A 262 22.85 8.44 12.98
N ALA A 263 23.72 8.97 13.86
CA ALA A 263 24.01 10.40 13.98
C ALA A 263 24.86 10.94 12.83
N THR A 264 25.44 10.07 12.00
CA THR A 264 26.28 10.45 10.86
C THR A 264 25.63 10.09 9.54
N GLY A 265 25.81 10.93 8.51
CA GLY A 265 25.26 10.66 7.16
C GLY A 265 25.68 9.30 6.60
N PRO A 266 26.97 8.91 6.63
CA PRO A 266 27.40 7.57 6.21
C PRO A 266 26.74 6.46 7.03
N GLY A 267 26.69 6.58 8.35
CA GLY A 267 26.05 5.59 9.22
C GLY A 267 24.56 5.44 8.95
N PHE A 268 23.85 6.54 8.73
CA PHE A 268 22.44 6.52 8.34
C PHE A 268 22.22 5.76 7.02
N LEU A 269 23.04 6.04 5.99
CA LEU A 269 22.95 5.35 4.69
C LEU A 269 23.24 3.85 4.81
N VAL A 270 24.22 3.47 5.60
CA VAL A 270 24.55 2.06 5.89
C VAL A 270 23.37 1.37 6.59
N ASN A 271 22.81 1.99 7.62
CA ASN A 271 21.64 1.46 8.34
C ASN A 271 20.41 1.35 7.44
N TYR A 272 20.19 2.31 6.55
CA TYR A 272 19.09 2.27 5.57
C TYR A 272 19.26 1.11 4.58
N ALA A 273 20.48 0.92 4.04
CA ALA A 273 20.78 -0.20 3.15
C ALA A 273 20.63 -1.55 3.88
N TYR A 274 21.12 -1.64 5.12
CA TYR A 274 20.98 -2.83 5.96
C TYR A 274 19.51 -3.15 6.23
N ALA A 275 18.71 -2.18 6.66
CA ALA A 275 17.27 -2.35 6.83
C ALA A 275 16.59 -2.82 5.52
N GLY A 276 16.99 -2.27 4.38
CA GLY A 276 16.52 -2.71 3.07
C GLY A 276 16.80 -4.18 2.81
N THR A 277 17.99 -4.68 3.12
CA THR A 277 18.32 -6.10 2.96
C THR A 277 17.54 -6.98 3.93
N VAL A 278 17.47 -6.62 5.21
CA VAL A 278 16.76 -7.41 6.24
C VAL A 278 15.27 -7.51 5.96
N LEU A 279 14.62 -6.40 5.61
CA LEU A 279 13.17 -6.34 5.45
C LEU A 279 12.70 -6.82 4.06
N ILE A 280 13.51 -6.69 3.01
CA ILE A 280 13.14 -7.12 1.65
C ILE A 280 13.52 -8.59 1.39
N THR A 281 14.56 -9.09 2.05
CA THR A 281 15.01 -10.49 1.91
C THR A 281 15.06 -11.21 3.27
N PRO A 282 13.94 -11.28 4.01
CA PRO A 282 13.91 -11.79 5.38
C PRO A 282 14.39 -13.25 5.48
N VAL A 283 14.21 -14.06 4.47
CA VAL A 283 14.65 -15.46 4.46
C VAL A 283 16.17 -15.63 4.66
N LEU A 284 16.96 -14.62 4.34
CA LEU A 284 18.41 -14.65 4.55
C LEU A 284 18.81 -14.43 6.01
N TYR A 285 17.92 -13.86 6.82
CA TYR A 285 18.21 -13.44 8.19
C TYR A 285 17.48 -14.29 9.24
N PHE A 286 16.25 -14.73 8.97
CA PHE A 286 15.35 -15.28 9.98
C PHE A 286 14.92 -16.73 9.72
N GLN A 287 15.18 -17.40 8.74
CA GLN A 287 15.11 -18.82 8.37
C GLN A 287 13.97 -19.67 9.01
N THR A 288 12.79 -19.10 9.23
CA THR A 288 11.60 -19.84 9.68
C THR A 288 10.56 -19.96 8.57
N ALA A 289 9.59 -20.86 8.74
CA ALA A 289 8.46 -21.00 7.80
C ALA A 289 7.69 -19.66 7.63
N SER A 290 7.53 -18.90 8.71
CA SER A 290 6.91 -17.58 8.68
C SER A 290 7.70 -16.61 7.80
N ASP A 291 9.02 -16.59 7.93
CA ASP A 291 9.89 -15.69 7.17
C ASP A 291 9.91 -16.04 5.69
N PHE A 292 9.86 -17.33 5.38
CA PHE A 292 9.70 -17.80 4.00
C PHE A 292 8.35 -17.35 3.40
N PHE A 293 7.27 -17.44 4.18
CA PHE A 293 5.96 -16.94 3.74
C PHE A 293 5.98 -15.43 3.50
N MET A 294 6.59 -14.65 4.41
CA MET A 294 6.77 -13.21 4.24
C MET A 294 7.63 -12.88 3.00
N GLN A 295 8.68 -13.66 2.74
CA GLN A 295 9.49 -13.52 1.53
C GLN A 295 8.66 -13.73 0.25
N LEU A 296 7.79 -14.74 0.21
CA LEU A 296 6.89 -14.97 -0.92
C LEU A 296 5.92 -13.80 -1.12
N MET A 297 5.37 -13.27 -0.02
CA MET A 297 4.48 -12.11 -0.06
C MET A 297 5.20 -10.87 -0.60
N ILE A 298 6.37 -10.54 -0.06
CA ILE A 298 7.18 -9.40 -0.54
C ILE A 298 7.57 -9.61 -2.01
N GLY A 299 7.97 -10.82 -2.39
CA GLY A 299 8.26 -11.19 -3.78
C GLY A 299 7.05 -10.96 -4.70
N ALA A 300 5.85 -11.35 -4.28
CA ALA A 300 4.62 -11.10 -5.02
C ALA A 300 4.33 -9.60 -5.19
N MET A 301 4.54 -8.79 -4.15
CA MET A 301 4.41 -7.33 -4.20
C MET A 301 5.37 -6.72 -5.23
N LEU A 302 6.65 -7.10 -5.16
CA LEU A 302 7.69 -6.62 -6.09
C LEU A 302 7.42 -7.04 -7.54
N VAL A 303 6.91 -8.26 -7.77
CA VAL A 303 6.53 -8.75 -9.10
C VAL A 303 5.36 -7.93 -9.67
N ILE A 304 4.37 -7.57 -8.85
CA ILE A 304 3.25 -6.70 -9.30
C ILE A 304 3.80 -5.34 -9.73
N LEU A 305 4.64 -4.71 -8.91
CA LEU A 305 5.25 -3.41 -9.20
C LEU A 305 6.14 -3.46 -10.45
N TYR A 306 6.97 -4.49 -10.59
CA TYR A 306 7.82 -4.70 -11.76
C TYR A 306 7.00 -4.82 -13.04
N ARG A 307 5.93 -5.65 -13.02
CA ARG A 307 5.04 -5.83 -14.17
C ARG A 307 4.35 -4.53 -14.55
N ALA A 308 3.86 -3.77 -13.57
CA ALA A 308 3.26 -2.47 -13.77
C ALA A 308 4.24 -1.50 -14.46
N ARG A 309 5.48 -1.44 -13.96
CA ARG A 309 6.52 -0.60 -14.56
C ARG A 309 6.91 -1.05 -15.97
N LYS A 310 7.04 -2.36 -16.20
CA LYS A 310 7.35 -2.90 -17.53
C LYS A 310 6.27 -2.53 -18.55
N LYS A 311 4.99 -2.59 -18.17
CA LYS A 311 3.86 -2.15 -19.01
C LYS A 311 3.90 -0.65 -19.29
N ALA A 312 4.17 0.16 -18.27
CA ALA A 312 4.30 1.61 -18.40
C ALA A 312 5.39 2.00 -19.42
N ARG A 313 6.56 1.34 -19.37
CA ARG A 313 7.64 1.55 -20.33
C ARG A 313 7.28 1.17 -21.77
N ARG A 314 6.30 0.28 -21.96
CA ARG A 314 5.77 -0.12 -23.28
C ARG A 314 4.63 0.77 -23.79
N GLY A 315 4.41 1.93 -23.18
CA GLY A 315 3.35 2.86 -23.57
C GLY A 315 1.97 2.57 -22.97
N HIS A 316 1.83 1.54 -22.14
CA HIS A 316 0.57 1.18 -21.48
C HIS A 316 0.52 1.74 -20.04
N ASP A 317 0.89 3.01 -19.88
CA ASP A 317 0.92 3.67 -18.58
C ASP A 317 -0.43 4.34 -18.28
N ARG A 318 -1.15 3.75 -17.35
CA ARG A 318 -2.39 4.30 -16.82
C ARG A 318 -2.11 5.17 -15.61
N TYR A 319 -2.90 6.22 -15.47
CA TYR A 319 -2.84 7.11 -14.32
C TYR A 319 -2.96 6.34 -12.99
N GLU A 320 -3.98 5.48 -12.87
CA GLU A 320 -4.26 4.71 -11.64
C GLU A 320 -3.09 3.76 -11.31
N THR A 321 -2.56 3.07 -12.33
CA THR A 321 -1.39 2.19 -12.15
C THR A 321 -0.19 2.96 -11.65
N ARG A 322 0.11 4.10 -12.26
CA ARG A 322 1.22 4.96 -11.87
C ARG A 322 1.01 5.52 -10.47
N PHE A 323 -0.19 6.01 -10.15
CA PHE A 323 -0.52 6.59 -8.86
C PHE A 323 -0.32 5.56 -7.74
N PHE A 324 -1.00 4.42 -7.83
CA PHE A 324 -0.94 3.41 -6.77
C PHE A 324 0.43 2.73 -6.64
N ALA A 325 1.12 2.49 -7.77
CA ALA A 325 2.47 1.94 -7.70
C ALA A 325 3.45 2.91 -7.05
N SER A 326 3.37 4.20 -7.39
CA SER A 326 4.22 5.22 -6.77
C SER A 326 3.94 5.37 -5.28
N LEU A 327 2.67 5.32 -4.89
CA LEU A 327 2.27 5.41 -3.48
C LEU A 327 2.75 4.19 -2.68
N PHE A 328 2.59 2.99 -3.22
CA PHE A 328 3.06 1.78 -2.54
C PHE A 328 4.59 1.73 -2.43
N ILE A 329 5.33 2.15 -3.47
CA ILE A 329 6.79 2.27 -3.41
C ILE A 329 7.21 3.30 -2.36
N ALA A 330 6.50 4.43 -2.26
CA ALA A 330 6.79 5.44 -1.24
C ALA A 330 6.62 4.88 0.18
N HIS A 331 5.59 4.04 0.43
CA HIS A 331 5.46 3.32 1.69
C HIS A 331 6.67 2.43 1.97
N ILE A 332 7.10 1.60 1.01
CA ILE A 332 8.29 0.75 1.20
C ILE A 332 9.50 1.61 1.57
N LEU A 333 9.81 2.64 0.77
CA LEU A 333 11.02 3.44 0.96
C LEU A 333 11.06 4.15 2.32
N VAL A 334 9.91 4.66 2.78
CA VAL A 334 9.83 5.35 4.07
C VAL A 334 9.88 4.36 5.23
N GLN A 335 9.19 3.22 5.12
CA GLN A 335 9.20 2.21 6.18
C GLN A 335 10.59 1.62 6.42
N LEU A 336 11.46 1.53 5.41
CA LEU A 336 12.86 1.12 5.61
C LEU A 336 13.64 2.03 6.58
N ILE A 337 13.17 3.25 6.82
CA ILE A 337 13.77 4.17 7.81
C ILE A 337 13.30 3.82 9.22
N PHE A 338 11.99 3.59 9.38
CA PHE A 338 11.31 3.62 10.69
C PHE A 338 11.04 2.25 11.30
N GLU A 339 10.91 1.19 10.47
CA GLU A 339 10.47 -0.11 10.99
C GLU A 339 11.57 -0.82 11.78
N PRO A 340 11.25 -1.28 13.01
CA PRO A 340 12.20 -1.96 13.87
C PRO A 340 12.36 -3.45 13.55
N ASP A 341 11.35 -4.06 12.91
CA ASP A 341 11.26 -5.49 12.70
C ASP A 341 10.39 -5.86 11.48
N LEU A 342 10.48 -7.14 11.08
CA LEU A 342 9.73 -7.68 9.95
C LEU A 342 8.22 -7.70 10.18
N GLY A 343 7.77 -7.93 11.41
CA GLY A 343 6.35 -7.98 11.77
C GLY A 343 5.69 -6.62 11.58
N SER A 344 6.29 -5.54 12.12
CA SER A 344 5.85 -4.16 11.95
C SER A 344 5.87 -3.74 10.48
N PHE A 345 6.95 -4.03 9.76
CA PHE A 345 7.05 -3.75 8.33
C PHE A 345 5.92 -4.42 7.53
N THR A 346 5.67 -5.71 7.78
CA THR A 346 4.60 -6.46 7.12
C THR A 346 3.23 -5.90 7.48
N ARG A 347 2.99 -5.58 8.75
CA ARG A 347 1.74 -4.98 9.22
C ARG A 347 1.41 -3.69 8.48
N HIS A 348 2.38 -2.79 8.35
CA HIS A 348 2.18 -1.52 7.66
C HIS A 348 2.03 -1.67 6.15
N LEU A 349 2.79 -2.55 5.49
CA LEU A 349 2.62 -2.80 4.06
C LEU A 349 1.28 -3.45 3.72
N THR A 350 0.81 -4.36 4.57
CA THR A 350 -0.46 -5.05 4.31
C THR A 350 -1.68 -4.17 4.57
N SER A 351 -1.59 -3.17 5.45
CA SER A 351 -2.66 -2.18 5.63
C SER A 351 -2.94 -1.35 4.36
N VAL A 352 -1.96 -1.20 3.47
CA VAL A 352 -2.08 -0.49 2.19
C VAL A 352 -2.12 -1.40 0.96
N LEU A 353 -2.34 -2.70 1.14
CA LEU A 353 -2.31 -3.69 0.05
C LEU A 353 -3.35 -3.46 -1.05
N LEU A 354 -4.45 -2.74 -0.76
CA LEU A 354 -5.44 -2.39 -1.78
C LEU A 354 -4.84 -1.57 -2.93
N TYR A 355 -3.76 -0.85 -2.72
CA TYR A 355 -3.06 -0.15 -3.81
C TYR A 355 -2.48 -1.13 -4.84
N LEU A 356 -1.92 -2.27 -4.39
CA LEU A 356 -1.45 -3.32 -5.31
C LEU A 356 -2.60 -4.00 -6.04
N ILE A 357 -3.72 -4.21 -5.36
CA ILE A 357 -4.94 -4.77 -5.95
C ILE A 357 -5.50 -3.79 -6.98
N ALA A 358 -5.53 -2.50 -6.67
CA ALA A 358 -5.96 -1.44 -7.58
C ALA A 358 -5.13 -1.40 -8.87
N ILE A 359 -3.82 -1.61 -8.80
CA ILE A 359 -2.96 -1.75 -9.97
C ILE A 359 -3.47 -2.89 -10.88
N LYS A 360 -3.72 -4.08 -10.30
CA LYS A 360 -4.22 -5.23 -11.07
C LYS A 360 -5.60 -4.99 -11.68
N VAL A 361 -6.50 -4.33 -10.95
CA VAL A 361 -7.84 -3.95 -11.43
C VAL A 361 -7.75 -2.92 -12.56
N ALA A 362 -6.94 -1.88 -12.38
CA ALA A 362 -6.72 -0.85 -13.39
C ALA A 362 -6.18 -1.44 -14.71
N GLU A 363 -5.26 -2.39 -14.64
CA GLU A 363 -4.68 -3.04 -15.81
C GLU A 363 -5.64 -3.89 -16.64
N ARG A 364 -6.76 -4.32 -16.05
CA ARG A 364 -7.77 -5.16 -16.72
C ARG A 364 -8.85 -4.37 -17.44
N LYS A 365 -9.07 -3.11 -17.06
CA LYS A 365 -10.08 -2.26 -17.72
C LYS A 365 -9.63 -1.97 -19.15
N PRO A 366 -10.52 -2.02 -20.15
CA PRO A 366 -10.17 -1.62 -21.51
C PRO A 366 -9.71 -0.16 -21.53
N PHE A 367 -8.76 0.17 -22.41
CA PHE A 367 -8.42 1.55 -22.70
C PHE A 367 -9.63 2.20 -23.36
N LEU A 368 -10.40 2.98 -22.62
CA LEU A 368 -11.33 3.92 -23.22
C LEU A 368 -10.45 5.08 -23.77
N ARG A 369 -10.29 5.11 -25.07
CA ARG A 369 -9.67 6.23 -25.79
C ARG A 369 -10.58 7.43 -25.78
#